data_d791bb3faf61ccfc7992e0940d221f23
#
_entry.id   d791bb3faf61ccfc7992e0940d221f23
#
_cell.length_a   1.000
_cell.length_b   1.000
_cell.length_c   1.000
_cell.angle_alpha   90.00
_cell.angle_beta   90.00
_cell.angle_gamma   90.00
#
_symmetry.space_group_name_H-M   'P 1'
#
loop_
_entity.id
_entity.type
_entity.pdbx_description
1 polymer ?
#
loop_
_entity_poly.entity_id
_entity_poly.type
_entity_poly.pdbx_seq_one_letter_code
_entity_poly.pdbx_strand_id
1 'polypeptide(L)'
;MRYLGNKTRLLAFIGSVLDDNDIRGGRAFDAFAGTASVGRFLKRRGFEVWSCDLMTYSFVLQQSGIELDVVPAFTALFEEDAALRASREDPHCRHCTDRMLTTQHDLWGATTDLHRPACEVLCYLEQALPRCAGFVTREYSRHATGGEDRDRMYFTATNGQRIDAVRTRIHEWRSAGLLTDHEQALLLASLLEGADAVANTTGIYAAYVKAWQSNARRALRLELPDLVTGTGLACRTMLGDANQLVHNVGRHELLYLDPPYNTRQYSAYYHVPEVIATGWFHAEPEVRGKTGLIPDADRKSRWSTRGGCVDALDELIGQADARYVLMSYNSEGIIPEDEIRRIFRAHGEPSSFRVYEQHYARYRADRDHDQRRYAANSVTEKIYFVRLRS
;
A
#
# COMPACT_ATOMS: atom_id res chain seq x y z
N MET A 1 -3.26 5.75 1.49
CA MET A 1 -3.78 4.83 2.54
C MET A 1 -3.02 5.02 3.84
N ARG A 2 -3.70 5.02 5.02
CA ARG A 2 -3.06 5.03 6.35
C ARG A 2 -2.45 3.65 6.60
N TYR A 3 -1.19 3.61 6.99
CA TYR A 3 -0.46 2.35 7.09
C TYR A 3 0.56 2.40 8.23
N LEU A 4 0.61 1.34 9.04
CA LEU A 4 1.57 1.22 10.13
C LEU A 4 2.98 1.07 9.54
N GLY A 5 3.88 1.97 9.93
CA GLY A 5 5.23 1.97 9.36
C GLY A 5 5.38 2.71 8.02
N ASN A 6 4.36 3.44 7.55
CA ASN A 6 4.49 4.24 6.33
C ASN A 6 5.70 5.18 6.39
N LYS A 7 6.58 5.08 5.38
CA LYS A 7 7.87 5.77 5.31
C LYS A 7 7.81 7.16 4.68
N THR A 8 6.63 7.71 4.37
CA THR A 8 6.51 9.02 3.70
C THR A 8 7.31 10.12 4.42
N ARG A 9 7.33 10.09 5.75
CA ARG A 9 8.11 11.07 6.56
C ARG A 9 9.60 10.79 6.58
N LEU A 10 10.03 9.60 6.20
CA LEU A 10 11.42 9.15 6.20
C LEU A 10 12.07 9.22 4.82
N LEU A 11 11.32 9.55 3.77
CA LEU A 11 11.84 9.55 2.39
C LEU A 11 13.03 10.48 2.21
N ALA A 12 13.00 11.67 2.82
CA ALA A 12 14.11 12.59 2.79
C ALA A 12 15.36 12.01 3.49
N PHE A 13 15.18 11.30 4.61
CA PHE A 13 16.26 10.65 5.34
C PHE A 13 16.81 9.45 4.54
N ILE A 14 15.95 8.63 3.94
CA ILE A 14 16.39 7.57 3.03
C ILE A 14 17.18 8.18 1.86
N GLY A 15 16.70 9.28 1.30
CA GLY A 15 17.36 10.00 0.21
C GLY A 15 18.75 10.49 0.59
N SER A 16 18.93 11.10 1.78
CA SER A 16 20.25 11.55 2.24
C SER A 16 21.23 10.40 2.40
N VAL A 17 20.79 9.24 2.92
CA VAL A 17 21.65 8.05 3.02
C VAL A 17 22.08 7.53 1.65
N LEU A 18 21.19 7.53 0.66
CA LEU A 18 21.56 7.18 -0.73
C LEU A 18 22.57 8.16 -1.31
N ASP A 19 22.37 9.46 -1.09
CA ASP A 19 23.27 10.52 -1.59
C ASP A 19 24.65 10.46 -0.92
N ASP A 20 24.72 10.26 0.40
CA ASP A 20 25.96 10.11 1.16
C ASP A 20 26.80 8.90 0.71
N ASN A 21 26.17 7.89 0.11
CA ASN A 21 26.83 6.69 -0.40
C ASN A 21 26.94 6.66 -1.94
N ASP A 22 26.61 7.77 -2.61
CA ASP A 22 26.66 7.94 -4.07
C ASP A 22 25.84 6.90 -4.85
N ILE A 23 24.67 6.50 -4.30
CA ILE A 23 23.75 5.54 -4.90
C ILE A 23 22.65 6.31 -5.62
N ARG A 24 22.73 6.41 -6.95
CA ARG A 24 21.93 7.35 -7.75
C ARG A 24 20.95 6.69 -8.73
N GLY A 25 20.99 5.38 -8.89
CA GLY A 25 20.16 4.66 -9.85
C GLY A 25 20.52 3.18 -9.92
N GLY A 26 20.10 2.52 -10.99
CA GLY A 26 20.19 1.08 -11.15
C GLY A 26 18.94 0.37 -10.72
N ARG A 27 18.96 -0.96 -10.65
CA ARG A 27 17.81 -1.72 -10.14
C ARG A 27 17.78 -1.68 -8.62
N ALA A 28 16.62 -1.40 -8.03
CA ALA A 28 16.36 -1.49 -6.60
C ALA A 28 15.29 -2.54 -6.32
N PHE A 29 15.51 -3.37 -5.30
CA PHE A 29 14.50 -4.29 -4.80
C PHE A 29 13.94 -3.80 -3.47
N ASP A 30 12.65 -3.41 -3.46
CA ASP A 30 11.88 -3.06 -2.26
C ASP A 30 11.15 -4.32 -1.78
N ALA A 31 11.73 -4.99 -0.79
CA ALA A 31 11.29 -6.32 -0.35
C ALA A 31 10.03 -6.31 0.55
N PHE A 32 9.61 -5.12 1.04
CA PHE A 32 8.44 -4.95 1.91
C PHE A 32 7.68 -3.67 1.53
N ALA A 33 7.16 -3.63 0.32
CA ALA A 33 6.72 -2.39 -0.30
C ALA A 33 5.49 -1.72 0.36
N GLY A 34 4.64 -2.47 1.08
CA GLY A 34 3.50 -1.93 1.83
C GLY A 34 2.59 -1.04 0.97
N THR A 35 2.61 0.26 1.21
CA THR A 35 1.84 1.24 0.42
C THR A 35 2.60 1.80 -0.79
N ALA A 36 3.68 1.18 -1.19
CA ALA A 36 4.55 1.57 -2.31
C ALA A 36 5.20 2.96 -2.18
N SER A 37 5.28 3.53 -0.97
CA SER A 37 5.80 4.89 -0.77
C SER A 37 7.29 5.00 -1.06
N VAL A 38 8.08 4.01 -0.64
CA VAL A 38 9.53 3.98 -0.92
C VAL A 38 9.79 3.61 -2.38
N GLY A 39 9.08 2.61 -2.92
CA GLY A 39 9.21 2.24 -4.32
C GLY A 39 8.92 3.41 -5.27
N ARG A 40 7.84 4.18 -5.04
CA ARG A 40 7.55 5.41 -5.81
C ARG A 40 8.66 6.46 -5.66
N PHE A 41 9.17 6.64 -4.45
CA PHE A 41 10.28 7.56 -4.20
C PHE A 41 11.54 7.16 -4.98
N LEU A 42 11.92 5.87 -4.96
CA LEU A 42 13.07 5.35 -5.71
C LEU A 42 12.86 5.50 -7.22
N LYS A 43 11.64 5.20 -7.73
CA LYS A 43 11.30 5.39 -9.15
C LYS A 43 11.47 6.86 -9.58
N ARG A 44 11.00 7.84 -8.76
CA ARG A 44 11.23 9.28 -9.02
C ARG A 44 12.70 9.67 -9.04
N ARG A 45 13.56 8.91 -8.37
CA ARG A 45 15.02 9.09 -8.36
C ARG A 45 15.73 8.36 -9.49
N GLY A 46 15.00 7.73 -10.40
CA GLY A 46 15.56 7.05 -11.57
C GLY A 46 15.97 5.60 -11.34
N PHE A 47 15.51 4.96 -10.27
CA PHE A 47 15.73 3.52 -10.06
C PHE A 47 14.71 2.68 -10.83
N GLU A 48 15.17 1.61 -11.47
CA GLU A 48 14.31 0.51 -11.92
C GLU A 48 13.87 -0.27 -10.70
N VAL A 49 12.64 -0.02 -10.24
CA VAL A 49 12.15 -0.61 -8.98
C VAL A 49 11.48 -1.95 -9.24
N TRP A 50 12.02 -2.98 -8.61
CA TRP A 50 11.33 -4.24 -8.39
C TRP A 50 10.86 -4.26 -6.95
N SER A 51 9.63 -4.71 -6.71
CA SER A 51 9.06 -4.68 -5.37
C SER A 51 8.21 -5.90 -5.09
N CYS A 52 8.07 -6.26 -3.82
CA CYS A 52 7.15 -7.33 -3.43
C CYS A 52 6.45 -7.05 -2.11
N ASP A 53 5.36 -7.76 -1.90
CA ASP A 53 4.66 -7.85 -0.63
C ASP A 53 3.87 -9.15 -0.56
N LEU A 54 3.60 -9.62 0.64
CA LEU A 54 2.79 -10.81 0.89
C LEU A 54 1.28 -10.57 0.72
N MET A 55 0.85 -9.29 0.77
CA MET A 55 -0.55 -8.90 0.79
C MET A 55 -1.02 -8.40 -0.57
N THR A 56 -2.21 -8.86 -0.99
CA THR A 56 -2.79 -8.50 -2.31
C THR A 56 -3.10 -7.00 -2.39
N TYR A 57 -3.60 -6.36 -1.31
CA TYR A 57 -3.85 -4.92 -1.35
C TYR A 57 -2.56 -4.12 -1.58
N SER A 58 -1.44 -4.55 -1.00
CA SER A 58 -0.13 -3.95 -1.22
C SER A 58 0.33 -4.15 -2.66
N PHE A 59 0.20 -5.36 -3.19
CA PHE A 59 0.53 -5.66 -4.59
C PHE A 59 -0.25 -4.77 -5.57
N VAL A 60 -1.55 -4.55 -5.35
CA VAL A 60 -2.38 -3.64 -6.16
C VAL A 60 -1.85 -2.19 -6.10
N LEU A 61 -1.48 -1.71 -4.90
CA LEU A 61 -0.91 -0.37 -4.73
C LEU A 61 0.46 -0.23 -5.43
N GLN A 62 1.26 -1.29 -5.44
CA GLN A 62 2.54 -1.36 -6.12
C GLN A 62 2.36 -1.34 -7.65
N GLN A 63 1.46 -2.18 -8.19
CA GLN A 63 1.17 -2.20 -9.63
C GLN A 63 0.77 -0.80 -10.12
N SER A 64 -0.13 -0.15 -9.40
CA SER A 64 -0.56 1.21 -9.75
C SER A 64 0.55 2.25 -9.57
N GLY A 65 1.29 2.24 -8.47
CA GLY A 65 2.22 3.31 -8.11
C GLY A 65 3.66 3.12 -8.61
N ILE A 66 4.08 1.89 -8.89
CA ILE A 66 5.47 1.55 -9.26
C ILE A 66 5.53 1.02 -10.69
N GLU A 67 4.74 -0.02 -11.02
CA GLU A 67 4.86 -0.71 -12.30
C GLU A 67 4.28 0.11 -13.45
N LEU A 68 3.17 0.79 -13.20
CA LEU A 68 2.50 1.61 -14.20
C LEU A 68 3.38 2.82 -14.58
N ASP A 69 3.73 2.95 -15.87
CA ASP A 69 4.52 4.07 -16.39
C ASP A 69 3.76 4.98 -17.36
N VAL A 70 2.58 4.55 -17.80
CA VAL A 70 1.65 5.32 -18.64
C VAL A 70 0.26 5.22 -18.03
N VAL A 71 -0.45 6.34 -17.92
CA VAL A 71 -1.84 6.33 -17.45
C VAL A 71 -2.70 5.61 -18.47
N PRO A 72 -3.47 4.58 -18.07
CA PRO A 72 -4.30 3.81 -18.98
C PRO A 72 -5.41 4.63 -19.64
N ALA A 73 -5.70 4.32 -20.91
CA ALA A 73 -6.73 4.99 -21.69
C ALA A 73 -8.14 4.41 -21.53
N PHE A 74 -8.28 3.22 -20.95
CA PHE A 74 -9.55 2.51 -20.78
C PHE A 74 -10.34 2.33 -22.08
N THR A 75 -9.65 2.10 -23.19
CA THR A 75 -10.23 2.11 -24.53
C THR A 75 -11.39 1.13 -24.64
N ALA A 76 -11.22 -0.14 -24.24
CA ALA A 76 -12.27 -1.16 -24.32
C ALA A 76 -13.50 -0.79 -23.49
N LEU A 77 -13.33 -0.17 -22.32
CA LEU A 77 -14.46 0.30 -21.52
C LEU A 77 -15.26 1.38 -22.24
N PHE A 78 -14.61 2.35 -22.86
CA PHE A 78 -15.28 3.42 -23.58
C PHE A 78 -15.95 2.92 -24.89
N GLU A 79 -15.46 1.84 -25.47
CA GLU A 79 -16.06 1.23 -26.65
C GLU A 79 -17.30 0.38 -26.29
N GLU A 80 -17.27 -0.35 -25.19
CA GLU A 80 -18.27 -1.39 -24.90
C GLU A 80 -19.28 -1.01 -23.80
N ASP A 81 -18.91 -0.21 -22.79
CA ASP A 81 -19.82 0.16 -21.70
C ASP A 81 -20.67 1.40 -22.05
N ALA A 82 -21.94 1.16 -22.40
CA ALA A 82 -22.87 2.23 -22.77
C ALA A 82 -23.19 3.17 -21.61
N ALA A 83 -23.25 2.67 -20.36
CA ALA A 83 -23.55 3.50 -19.20
C ALA A 83 -22.39 4.44 -18.86
N LEU A 84 -21.15 3.96 -19.00
CA LEU A 84 -19.97 4.80 -18.88
C LEU A 84 -19.92 5.87 -19.98
N ARG A 85 -20.20 5.52 -21.24
CA ARG A 85 -20.25 6.49 -22.34
C ARG A 85 -21.27 7.60 -22.07
N ALA A 86 -22.48 7.22 -21.64
CA ALA A 86 -23.53 8.20 -21.35
C ALA A 86 -23.14 9.17 -20.22
N SER A 87 -22.34 8.70 -19.25
CA SER A 87 -21.88 9.54 -18.14
C SER A 87 -20.86 10.62 -18.55
N ARG A 88 -20.17 10.44 -19.70
CA ARG A 88 -19.19 11.43 -20.22
C ARG A 88 -19.84 12.71 -20.71
N GLU A 89 -21.13 12.66 -21.06
CA GLU A 89 -21.89 13.84 -21.52
C GLU A 89 -22.25 14.78 -20.35
N ASP A 90 -22.05 14.35 -19.11
CA ASP A 90 -22.27 15.21 -17.93
C ASP A 90 -21.08 16.16 -17.73
N PRO A 91 -21.29 17.50 -17.91
CA PRO A 91 -20.22 18.49 -17.74
C PRO A 91 -19.76 18.69 -16.29
N HIS A 92 -20.39 18.03 -15.32
CA HIS A 92 -20.14 18.20 -13.89
C HIS A 92 -19.21 17.17 -13.29
N CYS A 93 -18.34 16.51 -14.09
CA CYS A 93 -17.32 15.62 -13.53
C CYS A 93 -16.40 16.39 -12.59
N ARG A 94 -16.63 16.24 -11.29
CA ARG A 94 -15.88 16.91 -10.21
C ARG A 94 -14.37 16.62 -10.30
N HIS A 95 -13.99 15.39 -10.66
CA HIS A 95 -12.57 15.01 -10.79
C HIS A 95 -11.85 15.78 -11.88
N CYS A 96 -12.52 16.09 -12.97
CA CYS A 96 -11.94 16.88 -14.05
C CYS A 96 -11.86 18.37 -13.65
N THR A 97 -12.86 18.88 -12.92
CA THR A 97 -12.94 20.29 -12.54
C THR A 97 -11.98 20.65 -11.39
N ASP A 98 -11.98 19.86 -10.31
CA ASP A 98 -11.14 20.12 -9.13
C ASP A 98 -9.64 19.90 -9.43
N ARG A 99 -9.29 18.99 -10.33
CA ARG A 99 -7.89 18.75 -10.72
C ARG A 99 -7.35 19.73 -11.75
N MET A 100 -8.18 20.29 -12.61
CA MET A 100 -7.77 21.44 -13.42
C MET A 100 -7.35 22.64 -12.55
N LEU A 101 -7.87 22.72 -11.31
CA LEU A 101 -7.54 23.78 -10.35
C LEU A 101 -6.35 23.44 -9.44
N THR A 102 -5.97 22.16 -9.30
CA THR A 102 -4.93 21.69 -8.36
C THR A 102 -3.69 21.10 -9.03
N THR A 103 -3.62 21.05 -10.35
CA THR A 103 -2.40 20.64 -11.04
C THR A 103 -1.28 21.61 -10.71
N GLN A 104 -0.32 21.14 -9.91
CA GLN A 104 1.01 21.72 -9.92
C GLN A 104 1.43 21.86 -11.38
N HIS A 105 1.79 23.10 -11.75
CA HIS A 105 2.37 23.38 -13.06
C HIS A 105 3.56 22.44 -13.26
N ASP A 106 3.41 21.44 -14.11
CA ASP A 106 4.55 20.82 -14.72
C ASP A 106 5.31 21.95 -15.44
N LEU A 107 6.62 22.00 -15.26
CA LEU A 107 7.51 23.05 -15.77
C LEU A 107 7.39 23.30 -17.29
N TRP A 108 6.50 22.60 -18.00
CA TRP A 108 6.29 22.63 -19.44
C TRP A 108 4.86 23.02 -19.89
N GLY A 109 3.98 23.41 -18.98
CA GLY A 109 2.72 24.07 -19.33
C GLY A 109 1.64 23.22 -20.04
N ALA A 110 1.81 21.91 -20.15
CA ALA A 110 0.83 21.00 -20.71
C ALA A 110 0.03 20.34 -19.59
N THR A 111 -1.11 20.90 -19.24
CA THR A 111 -2.17 20.17 -18.53
C THR A 111 -2.65 19.05 -19.44
N THR A 112 -2.08 17.87 -19.26
CA THR A 112 -2.26 16.82 -20.21
C THR A 112 -3.61 16.16 -20.03
N ASP A 113 -4.37 16.09 -21.09
CA ASP A 113 -5.54 15.23 -21.33
C ASP A 113 -5.27 13.73 -20.98
N LEU A 114 -4.02 13.37 -20.67
CA LEU A 114 -3.58 12.01 -20.37
C LEU A 114 -4.27 11.37 -19.14
N HIS A 115 -4.62 12.15 -18.14
CA HIS A 115 -5.32 11.66 -16.94
C HIS A 115 -6.84 11.60 -17.12
N ARG A 116 -7.37 12.27 -18.13
CA ARG A 116 -8.80 12.44 -18.33
C ARG A 116 -9.56 11.13 -18.43
N PRO A 117 -9.14 10.12 -19.22
CA PRO A 117 -9.88 8.85 -19.30
C PRO A 117 -10.03 8.17 -17.94
N ALA A 118 -8.95 8.09 -17.16
CA ALA A 118 -8.98 7.50 -15.82
C ALA A 118 -9.90 8.31 -14.87
N CYS A 119 -9.86 9.64 -14.92
CA CYS A 119 -10.75 10.50 -14.13
C CYS A 119 -12.23 10.31 -14.50
N GLU A 120 -12.56 10.16 -15.77
CA GLU A 120 -13.93 9.91 -16.23
C GLU A 120 -14.47 8.57 -15.71
N VAL A 121 -13.65 7.50 -15.75
CA VAL A 121 -14.02 6.20 -15.19
C VAL A 121 -14.23 6.28 -13.68
N LEU A 122 -13.32 6.94 -12.95
CA LEU A 122 -13.46 7.13 -11.50
C LEU A 122 -14.70 7.96 -11.15
N CYS A 123 -15.00 9.00 -11.94
CA CYS A 123 -16.19 9.82 -11.76
C CYS A 123 -17.48 9.01 -11.94
N TYR A 124 -17.55 8.17 -12.99
CA TYR A 124 -18.66 7.25 -13.19
C TYR A 124 -18.86 6.32 -12.00
N LEU A 125 -17.80 5.67 -11.54
CA LEU A 125 -17.83 4.74 -10.41
C LEU A 125 -18.25 5.41 -9.11
N GLU A 126 -17.83 6.66 -8.89
CA GLU A 126 -18.16 7.42 -7.68
C GLU A 126 -19.60 7.94 -7.70
N GLN A 127 -20.04 8.51 -8.81
CA GLN A 127 -21.25 9.35 -8.85
C GLN A 127 -22.41 8.70 -9.61
N ALA A 128 -22.17 8.16 -10.81
CA ALA A 128 -23.21 7.66 -11.68
C ALA A 128 -23.60 6.19 -11.40
N LEU A 129 -22.65 5.37 -10.94
CA LEU A 129 -22.90 3.96 -10.65
C LEU A 129 -23.90 3.81 -9.48
N PRO A 130 -25.04 3.11 -9.65
CA PRO A 130 -25.97 2.82 -8.57
C PRO A 130 -25.27 2.06 -7.42
N ARG A 131 -25.58 2.42 -6.18
CA ARG A 131 -25.11 1.69 -5.00
C ARG A 131 -25.79 0.34 -4.88
N CYS A 132 -25.08 -0.66 -4.43
CA CYS A 132 -25.65 -1.96 -4.09
C CYS A 132 -25.12 -2.44 -2.73
N ALA A 133 -25.91 -3.22 -2.00
CA ALA A 133 -25.47 -3.90 -0.80
C ALA A 133 -24.84 -5.25 -1.19
N GLY A 134 -23.63 -5.51 -0.68
CA GLY A 134 -22.88 -6.74 -0.92
C GLY A 134 -22.15 -7.20 0.33
N PHE A 135 -20.98 -7.79 0.12
CA PHE A 135 -20.17 -8.37 1.19
C PHE A 135 -19.68 -7.35 2.21
N VAL A 136 -19.11 -6.22 1.76
CA VAL A 136 -18.58 -5.18 2.66
C VAL A 136 -19.70 -4.52 3.46
N THR A 137 -20.84 -4.27 2.82
CA THR A 137 -22.02 -3.76 3.54
C THR A 137 -22.46 -4.73 4.61
N ARG A 138 -22.53 -6.02 4.31
CA ARG A 138 -23.02 -7.05 5.25
C ARG A 138 -22.05 -7.31 6.40
N GLU A 139 -20.76 -7.39 6.12
CA GLU A 139 -19.77 -7.86 7.08
C GLU A 139 -19.01 -6.73 7.81
N TYR A 140 -18.91 -5.54 7.21
CA TYR A 140 -18.06 -4.47 7.72
C TYR A 140 -18.77 -3.12 7.90
N SER A 141 -20.12 -3.09 7.78
CA SER A 141 -20.88 -1.87 8.00
C SER A 141 -21.88 -2.00 9.13
N ARG A 142 -22.23 -0.88 9.73
CA ARG A 142 -23.30 -0.83 10.74
C ARG A 142 -24.67 -1.02 10.08
N HIS A 143 -25.58 -1.71 10.76
CA HIS A 143 -26.95 -2.06 10.31
C HIS A 143 -26.99 -3.01 9.09
N ALA A 144 -25.94 -3.75 8.87
CA ALA A 144 -26.01 -4.91 8.03
C ALA A 144 -26.91 -5.97 8.75
N THR A 145 -27.88 -6.50 8.06
CA THR A 145 -28.90 -7.41 8.53
C THR A 145 -28.38 -8.48 9.49
N GLY A 146 -28.79 -8.48 10.77
CA GLY A 146 -28.64 -9.66 11.58
C GLY A 146 -28.15 -9.54 13.01
N GLY A 147 -28.49 -8.48 13.75
CA GLY A 147 -28.33 -8.39 15.19
C GLY A 147 -27.09 -7.63 15.68
N GLU A 148 -27.13 -7.17 16.92
CA GLU A 148 -26.14 -6.31 17.56
C GLU A 148 -24.72 -6.89 17.60
N ASP A 149 -24.56 -8.21 17.54
CA ASP A 149 -23.26 -8.88 17.60
C ASP A 149 -22.46 -8.83 16.29
N ARG A 150 -23.05 -8.38 15.18
CA ARG A 150 -22.40 -8.28 13.85
C ARG A 150 -22.17 -6.85 13.36
N ASP A 151 -22.56 -5.86 14.14
CA ASP A 151 -22.38 -4.44 13.79
C ASP A 151 -20.91 -4.05 13.86
N ARG A 152 -20.17 -4.31 12.77
CA ARG A 152 -18.76 -3.88 12.63
C ARG A 152 -18.71 -2.50 12.01
N MET A 153 -18.43 -1.51 12.82
CA MET A 153 -18.49 -0.09 12.44
C MET A 153 -17.25 0.37 11.65
N TYR A 154 -16.77 -0.40 10.68
CA TYR A 154 -15.69 0.07 9.78
C TYR A 154 -16.19 1.09 8.80
N PHE A 155 -17.39 0.91 8.26
CA PHE A 155 -18.00 1.82 7.29
C PHE A 155 -19.45 2.15 7.68
N THR A 156 -19.92 3.33 7.24
CA THR A 156 -21.36 3.57 7.19
C THR A 156 -22.00 2.66 6.15
N ALA A 157 -23.28 2.34 6.27
CA ALA A 157 -23.98 1.54 5.27
C ALA A 157 -23.86 2.14 3.86
N THR A 158 -23.93 3.47 3.74
CA THR A 158 -23.78 4.19 2.47
C THR A 158 -22.40 3.99 1.83
N ASN A 159 -21.33 4.06 2.64
CA ASN A 159 -19.97 3.83 2.15
C ASN A 159 -19.72 2.36 1.84
N GLY A 160 -20.22 1.43 2.67
CA GLY A 160 -20.18 -0.01 2.37
C GLY A 160 -20.83 -0.34 1.04
N GLN A 161 -22.05 0.16 0.80
CA GLN A 161 -22.76 0.00 -0.46
C GLN A 161 -22.01 0.59 -1.67
N ARG A 162 -21.29 1.69 -1.48
CA ARG A 162 -20.46 2.27 -2.55
C ARG A 162 -19.26 1.40 -2.83
N ILE A 163 -18.59 0.87 -1.79
CA ILE A 163 -17.45 -0.05 -1.94
C ILE A 163 -17.90 -1.31 -2.68
N ASP A 164 -19.03 -1.90 -2.27
CA ASP A 164 -19.57 -3.09 -2.92
C ASP A 164 -19.90 -2.84 -4.40
N ALA A 165 -20.57 -1.73 -4.71
CA ALA A 165 -20.93 -1.38 -6.09
C ALA A 165 -19.70 -1.20 -6.98
N VAL A 166 -18.73 -0.42 -6.52
CA VAL A 166 -17.49 -0.15 -7.28
C VAL A 166 -16.69 -1.45 -7.48
N ARG A 167 -16.51 -2.23 -6.41
CA ARG A 167 -15.76 -3.49 -6.49
C ARG A 167 -16.41 -4.51 -7.40
N THR A 168 -17.76 -4.60 -7.37
CA THR A 168 -18.53 -5.47 -8.24
C THR A 168 -18.38 -5.04 -9.70
N ARG A 169 -18.50 -3.75 -10.01
CA ARG A 169 -18.35 -3.23 -11.36
C ARG A 169 -16.95 -3.48 -11.92
N ILE A 170 -15.91 -3.29 -11.12
CA ILE A 170 -14.53 -3.62 -11.53
C ILE A 170 -14.39 -5.13 -11.85
N HIS A 171 -15.02 -5.99 -11.04
CA HIS A 171 -15.02 -7.43 -11.29
C HIS A 171 -15.76 -7.80 -12.58
N GLU A 172 -16.93 -7.22 -12.81
CA GLU A 172 -17.72 -7.43 -14.05
C GLU A 172 -16.93 -7.03 -15.28
N TRP A 173 -16.31 -5.85 -15.28
CA TRP A 173 -15.48 -5.37 -16.37
C TRP A 173 -14.27 -6.27 -16.64
N ARG A 174 -13.62 -6.72 -15.57
CA ARG A 174 -12.48 -7.64 -15.67
C ARG A 174 -12.89 -8.99 -16.23
N SER A 175 -14.02 -9.55 -15.76
CA SER A 175 -14.55 -10.83 -16.22
C SER A 175 -15.02 -10.78 -17.67
N ALA A 176 -15.47 -9.62 -18.14
CA ALA A 176 -15.82 -9.37 -19.54
C ALA A 176 -14.58 -9.10 -20.43
N GLY A 177 -13.37 -9.07 -19.89
CA GLY A 177 -12.15 -8.78 -20.64
C GLY A 177 -11.98 -7.30 -21.03
N LEU A 178 -12.73 -6.39 -20.39
CA LEU A 178 -12.70 -4.95 -20.68
C LEU A 178 -11.63 -4.18 -19.92
N LEU A 179 -10.91 -4.83 -19.00
CA LEU A 179 -9.80 -4.23 -18.23
C LEU A 179 -8.51 -5.01 -18.44
N THR A 180 -7.45 -4.32 -18.72
CA THR A 180 -6.08 -4.81 -18.55
C THR A 180 -5.71 -4.93 -17.07
N ASP A 181 -4.59 -5.58 -16.74
CA ASP A 181 -4.10 -5.70 -15.36
C ASP A 181 -3.82 -4.32 -14.74
N HIS A 182 -3.21 -3.41 -15.49
CA HIS A 182 -2.89 -2.06 -15.05
C HIS A 182 -4.13 -1.18 -14.85
N GLU A 183 -5.14 -1.29 -15.71
CA GLU A 183 -6.42 -0.59 -15.54
C GLU A 183 -7.14 -1.07 -14.29
N GLN A 184 -7.21 -2.39 -14.08
CA GLN A 184 -7.78 -2.96 -12.87
C GLN A 184 -7.02 -2.51 -11.62
N ALA A 185 -5.68 -2.55 -11.64
CA ALA A 185 -4.85 -2.15 -10.50
C ALA A 185 -5.07 -0.67 -10.15
N LEU A 186 -5.15 0.22 -11.13
CA LEU A 186 -5.43 1.64 -10.91
C LEU A 186 -6.79 1.85 -10.23
N LEU A 187 -7.85 1.21 -10.73
CA LEU A 187 -9.20 1.34 -10.17
C LEU A 187 -9.27 0.76 -8.75
N LEU A 188 -8.66 -0.41 -8.52
CA LEU A 188 -8.61 -1.02 -7.19
C LEU A 188 -7.77 -0.19 -6.21
N ALA A 189 -6.64 0.39 -6.62
CA ALA A 189 -5.83 1.27 -5.79
C ALA A 189 -6.63 2.51 -5.37
N SER A 190 -7.35 3.14 -6.31
CA SER A 190 -8.26 4.26 -6.00
C SER A 190 -9.35 3.86 -4.99
N LEU A 191 -9.97 2.67 -5.17
CA LEU A 191 -10.97 2.16 -4.24
C LEU A 191 -10.40 1.88 -2.84
N LEU A 192 -9.21 1.28 -2.75
CA LEU A 192 -8.53 1.00 -1.48
C LEU A 192 -8.20 2.29 -0.73
N GLU A 193 -7.68 3.31 -1.41
CA GLU A 193 -7.37 4.60 -0.81
C GLU A 193 -8.65 5.35 -0.39
N GLY A 194 -9.69 5.34 -1.22
CA GLY A 194 -10.99 5.92 -0.91
C GLY A 194 -11.69 5.22 0.27
N ALA A 195 -11.65 3.90 0.32
CA ALA A 195 -12.19 3.12 1.43
C ALA A 195 -11.43 3.42 2.74
N ASP A 196 -10.09 3.49 2.71
CA ASP A 196 -9.31 3.84 3.88
C ASP A 196 -9.58 5.28 4.37
N ALA A 197 -9.78 6.22 3.46
CA ALA A 197 -10.08 7.61 3.81
C ALA A 197 -11.38 7.74 4.63
N VAL A 198 -12.36 6.86 4.40
CA VAL A 198 -13.65 6.84 5.11
C VAL A 198 -13.77 5.72 6.14
N ALA A 199 -12.70 4.96 6.38
CA ALA A 199 -12.73 3.90 7.37
C ALA A 199 -12.71 4.45 8.80
N ASN A 200 -13.58 3.92 9.66
CA ASN A 200 -13.75 4.30 11.07
C ASN A 200 -12.75 3.56 11.97
N THR A 201 -11.47 3.75 11.69
CA THR A 201 -10.35 3.11 12.37
C THR A 201 -9.30 4.13 12.79
N THR A 202 -8.36 3.71 13.63
CA THR A 202 -7.18 4.51 14.01
C THR A 202 -5.99 4.33 13.06
N GLY A 203 -6.22 3.76 11.85
CA GLY A 203 -5.18 3.51 10.83
C GLY A 203 -4.83 2.03 10.63
N ILE A 204 -5.40 1.13 11.46
CA ILE A 204 -5.34 -0.33 11.30
C ILE A 204 -6.74 -0.91 11.48
N TYR A 205 -7.02 -2.02 10.84
CA TYR A 205 -8.34 -2.68 10.88
C TYR A 205 -8.43 -3.79 11.96
N ALA A 206 -7.45 -3.89 12.84
CA ALA A 206 -7.51 -4.80 14.00
C ALA A 206 -8.68 -4.47 14.95
N ALA A 207 -9.22 -3.24 14.88
CA ALA A 207 -10.42 -2.82 15.57
C ALA A 207 -11.05 -1.60 14.87
N TYR A 208 -12.35 -1.47 14.95
CA TYR A 208 -13.08 -0.25 14.59
C TYR A 208 -13.35 0.61 15.83
N VAL A 209 -13.55 1.91 15.63
CA VAL A 209 -13.87 2.85 16.69
C VAL A 209 -15.38 2.76 16.98
N LYS A 210 -15.77 2.68 18.27
CA LYS A 210 -17.17 2.54 18.67
C LYS A 210 -18.02 3.82 18.46
N ALA A 211 -17.37 4.96 18.23
CA ALA A 211 -18.01 6.20 17.83
C ALA A 211 -17.60 6.58 16.42
N TRP A 212 -18.51 7.16 15.65
CA TRP A 212 -18.18 7.61 14.29
C TRP A 212 -17.22 8.79 14.30
N GLN A 213 -16.06 8.60 13.72
CA GLN A 213 -15.11 9.67 13.45
C GLN A 213 -15.62 10.57 12.31
N SER A 214 -15.12 11.81 12.24
CA SER A 214 -15.55 12.79 11.24
C SER A 214 -15.27 12.33 9.79
N ASN A 215 -14.14 11.66 9.55
CA ASN A 215 -13.80 11.11 8.24
C ASN A 215 -14.77 10.01 7.81
N ALA A 216 -15.18 9.14 8.73
CA ALA A 216 -16.07 8.02 8.42
C ALA A 216 -17.49 8.46 8.01
N ARG A 217 -17.90 9.67 8.38
CA ARG A 217 -19.20 10.27 8.00
C ARG A 217 -19.20 10.91 6.62
N ARG A 218 -18.01 11.08 6.01
CA ARG A 218 -17.89 11.64 4.65
C ARG A 218 -18.29 10.59 3.63
N ALA A 219 -18.73 11.03 2.45
CA ALA A 219 -18.94 10.13 1.32
C ALA A 219 -17.57 9.60 0.84
N LEU A 220 -17.53 8.34 0.46
CA LEU A 220 -16.39 7.75 -0.24
C LEU A 220 -16.12 8.52 -1.52
N ARG A 221 -14.86 8.85 -1.76
CA ARG A 221 -14.36 9.47 -2.98
C ARG A 221 -13.30 8.59 -3.62
N LEU A 222 -13.32 8.53 -4.93
CA LEU A 222 -12.32 7.83 -5.73
C LEU A 222 -11.37 8.86 -6.33
N GLU A 223 -10.16 8.90 -5.87
CA GLU A 223 -9.13 9.80 -6.41
C GLU A 223 -8.12 9.01 -7.23
N LEU A 224 -7.52 9.65 -8.24
CA LEU A 224 -6.42 9.04 -8.97
C LEU A 224 -5.25 8.83 -8.00
N PRO A 225 -4.70 7.62 -7.89
CA PRO A 225 -3.55 7.38 -7.02
C PRO A 225 -2.34 8.25 -7.38
N ASP A 226 -1.39 8.37 -6.46
CA ASP A 226 -0.12 9.06 -6.71
C ASP A 226 0.73 8.21 -7.67
N LEU A 227 0.72 8.56 -8.95
CA LEU A 227 1.40 7.85 -10.03
C LEU A 227 2.79 8.43 -10.28
N VAL A 228 3.71 7.58 -10.72
CA VAL A 228 5.02 7.98 -11.25
C VAL A 228 5.12 7.45 -12.67
N THR A 229 4.88 8.31 -13.64
CA THR A 229 4.76 7.96 -15.06
C THR A 229 5.79 8.66 -15.92
N GLY A 230 5.98 8.18 -17.16
CA GLY A 230 6.88 8.80 -18.14
C GLY A 230 8.37 8.61 -17.83
N THR A 231 8.71 7.63 -17.01
CA THR A 231 10.11 7.39 -16.61
C THR A 231 10.87 6.50 -17.61
N GLY A 232 10.17 5.68 -18.38
CA GLY A 232 10.75 4.66 -19.26
C GLY A 232 11.44 3.52 -18.52
N LEU A 233 11.27 3.42 -17.18
CA LEU A 233 11.89 2.40 -16.36
C LEU A 233 11.07 1.11 -16.36
N ALA A 234 11.75 -0.05 -16.48
CA ALA A 234 11.12 -1.38 -16.48
C ALA A 234 10.85 -1.88 -15.05
N CYS A 235 10.02 -1.15 -14.31
CA CYS A 235 9.64 -1.53 -12.95
C CYS A 235 8.75 -2.78 -12.93
N ARG A 236 8.85 -3.58 -11.86
CA ARG A 236 8.06 -4.81 -11.69
C ARG A 236 7.58 -4.98 -10.25
N THR A 237 6.40 -5.61 -10.12
CA THR A 237 5.83 -5.93 -8.82
C THR A 237 5.54 -7.42 -8.70
N MET A 238 5.69 -7.97 -7.50
CA MET A 238 5.54 -9.39 -7.24
C MET A 238 4.70 -9.59 -5.98
N LEU A 239 3.80 -10.58 -6.01
CA LEU A 239 3.01 -10.99 -4.84
C LEU A 239 3.65 -12.24 -4.23
N GLY A 240 4.12 -12.15 -2.98
CA GLY A 240 4.68 -13.30 -2.26
C GLY A 240 5.73 -12.95 -1.22
N ASP A 241 6.35 -13.98 -0.66
CA ASP A 241 7.38 -13.87 0.37
C ASP A 241 8.71 -13.36 -0.24
N ALA A 242 9.27 -12.31 0.34
CA ALA A 242 10.51 -11.69 -0.10
C ALA A 242 11.69 -12.66 -0.17
N ASN A 243 11.80 -13.59 0.79
CA ASN A 243 12.86 -14.60 0.80
C ASN A 243 12.77 -15.60 -0.36
N GLN A 244 11.55 -15.86 -0.85
CA GLN A 244 11.35 -16.72 -2.02
C GLN A 244 11.55 -15.95 -3.32
N LEU A 245 11.17 -14.65 -3.34
CA LEU A 245 11.14 -13.83 -4.55
C LEU A 245 12.48 -13.16 -4.87
N VAL A 246 13.39 -13.01 -3.90
CA VAL A 246 14.68 -12.34 -4.10
C VAL A 246 15.50 -12.95 -5.24
N HIS A 247 15.40 -14.25 -5.46
CA HIS A 247 16.08 -14.94 -6.55
C HIS A 247 15.60 -14.51 -7.95
N ASN A 248 14.36 -14.04 -8.06
CA ASN A 248 13.77 -13.60 -9.32
C ASN A 248 14.28 -12.22 -9.76
N VAL A 249 14.84 -11.44 -8.82
CA VAL A 249 15.27 -10.06 -9.07
C VAL A 249 16.57 -10.01 -9.89
N GLY A 250 17.42 -11.03 -9.71
CA GLY A 250 18.77 -11.04 -10.29
C GLY A 250 19.65 -9.94 -9.70
N ARG A 251 20.73 -9.60 -10.40
CA ARG A 251 21.68 -8.57 -9.95
C ARG A 251 21.03 -7.20 -9.85
N HIS A 252 21.17 -6.55 -8.68
CA HIS A 252 20.59 -5.24 -8.40
C HIS A 252 21.53 -4.35 -7.57
N GLU A 253 21.37 -3.04 -7.72
CA GLU A 253 22.21 -2.05 -7.03
C GLU A 253 21.84 -1.94 -5.56
N LEU A 254 20.53 -1.94 -5.24
CA LEU A 254 20.02 -1.69 -3.89
C LEU A 254 18.99 -2.74 -3.47
N LEU A 255 19.23 -3.40 -2.34
CA LEU A 255 18.21 -4.11 -1.57
C LEU A 255 17.69 -3.19 -0.46
N TYR A 256 16.43 -2.77 -0.55
CA TYR A 256 15.77 -1.99 0.49
C TYR A 256 14.88 -2.89 1.35
N LEU A 257 15.04 -2.79 2.67
CA LEU A 257 14.34 -3.59 3.67
C LEU A 257 13.58 -2.70 4.65
N ASP A 258 12.30 -2.96 4.83
CA ASP A 258 11.41 -2.38 5.85
C ASP A 258 10.54 -3.47 6.47
N PRO A 259 11.15 -4.48 7.14
CA PRO A 259 10.41 -5.63 7.63
C PRO A 259 9.50 -5.26 8.81
N PRO A 260 8.53 -6.12 9.16
CA PRO A 260 7.63 -5.92 10.30
C PRO A 260 8.36 -5.61 11.61
N TYR A 261 7.87 -4.62 12.37
CA TYR A 261 8.45 -4.20 13.66
C TYR A 261 7.92 -4.98 14.86
N ASN A 262 6.82 -5.72 14.69
CA ASN A 262 6.15 -6.38 15.80
C ASN A 262 5.68 -7.79 15.43
N THR A 263 5.20 -8.54 16.44
CA THR A 263 4.79 -9.93 16.28
C THR A 263 3.37 -10.11 15.72
N ARG A 264 2.67 -9.04 15.38
CA ARG A 264 1.32 -9.14 14.82
C ARG A 264 1.37 -9.26 13.32
N GLN A 265 0.61 -10.20 12.77
CA GLN A 265 0.53 -10.39 11.33
C GLN A 265 -0.21 -9.24 10.65
N TYR A 266 0.34 -8.76 9.54
CA TYR A 266 -0.25 -7.69 8.74
C TYR A 266 -1.58 -8.12 8.11
N SER A 267 -1.76 -9.41 7.84
CA SER A 267 -3.04 -10.01 7.44
C SER A 267 -4.18 -9.69 8.42
N ALA A 268 -3.89 -9.72 9.73
CA ALA A 268 -4.87 -9.36 10.76
C ALA A 268 -5.07 -7.83 10.88
N TYR A 269 -4.04 -7.03 10.58
CA TYR A 269 -4.16 -5.57 10.63
C TYR A 269 -4.92 -4.99 9.46
N TYR A 270 -4.84 -5.62 8.28
CA TYR A 270 -5.36 -5.09 7.01
C TYR A 270 -6.30 -6.06 6.29
N HIS A 271 -7.02 -6.91 7.06
CA HIS A 271 -7.94 -7.90 6.48
C HIS A 271 -9.07 -7.27 5.63
N VAL A 272 -9.55 -6.07 5.98
CA VAL A 272 -10.60 -5.39 5.20
C VAL A 272 -10.06 -4.88 3.86
N PRO A 273 -8.94 -4.14 3.79
CA PRO A 273 -8.27 -3.84 2.51
C PRO A 273 -7.96 -5.09 1.69
N GLU A 274 -7.52 -6.19 2.33
CA GLU A 274 -7.23 -7.44 1.64
C GLU A 274 -8.47 -8.04 0.98
N VAL A 275 -9.61 -8.06 1.68
CA VAL A 275 -10.88 -8.49 1.09
C VAL A 275 -11.30 -7.62 -0.09
N ILE A 276 -11.15 -6.29 0.03
CA ILE A 276 -11.47 -5.37 -1.08
C ILE A 276 -10.57 -5.66 -2.28
N ALA A 277 -9.28 -5.90 -2.08
CA ALA A 277 -8.34 -6.20 -3.15
C ALA A 277 -8.63 -7.55 -3.81
N THR A 278 -8.73 -8.63 -3.01
CA THR A 278 -8.97 -9.99 -3.52
C THR A 278 -10.37 -10.16 -4.10
N GLY A 279 -11.37 -9.50 -3.51
CA GLY A 279 -12.78 -9.69 -3.83
C GLY A 279 -13.36 -10.95 -3.16
N TRP A 280 -14.65 -11.16 -3.37
CA TRP A 280 -15.47 -12.25 -2.78
C TRP A 280 -16.30 -13.01 -3.84
N PHE A 281 -15.99 -12.83 -5.10
CA PHE A 281 -16.85 -13.26 -6.21
C PHE A 281 -16.76 -14.76 -6.54
N HIS A 282 -15.60 -15.38 -6.29
CA HIS A 282 -15.41 -16.82 -6.51
C HIS A 282 -15.83 -17.64 -5.28
N ALA A 283 -15.48 -17.15 -4.10
CA ALA A 283 -15.88 -17.70 -2.82
C ALA A 283 -15.86 -16.58 -1.77
N GLU A 284 -16.96 -16.43 -1.04
CA GLU A 284 -16.99 -15.48 0.07
C GLU A 284 -16.06 -15.98 1.19
N PRO A 285 -15.12 -15.15 1.69
CA PRO A 285 -14.27 -15.56 2.79
C PRO A 285 -15.10 -15.72 4.08
N GLU A 286 -14.78 -16.73 4.87
CA GLU A 286 -15.37 -16.90 6.19
C GLU A 286 -14.92 -15.77 7.12
N VAL A 287 -15.88 -15.03 7.67
CA VAL A 287 -15.62 -13.90 8.56
C VAL A 287 -15.72 -14.34 10.01
N ARG A 288 -14.65 -14.11 10.80
CA ARG A 288 -14.52 -14.60 12.16
C ARG A 288 -14.34 -13.49 13.20
N GLY A 289 -14.84 -13.73 14.39
CA GLY A 289 -14.64 -12.86 15.56
C GLY A 289 -15.31 -11.49 15.45
N LYS A 290 -15.12 -10.68 16.48
CA LYS A 290 -15.75 -9.34 16.59
C LYS A 290 -15.25 -8.36 15.53
N THR A 291 -14.00 -8.47 15.13
CA THR A 291 -13.36 -7.57 14.17
C THR A 291 -13.51 -8.02 12.73
N GLY A 292 -14.07 -9.19 12.47
CA GLY A 292 -14.33 -9.67 11.12
C GLY A 292 -13.08 -10.16 10.40
N LEU A 293 -12.17 -10.85 11.10
CA LEU A 293 -10.98 -11.44 10.50
C LEU A 293 -11.36 -12.49 9.45
N ILE A 294 -10.57 -12.55 8.40
CA ILE A 294 -10.64 -13.60 7.38
C ILE A 294 -9.51 -14.64 7.59
N PRO A 295 -9.64 -15.87 7.08
CA PRO A 295 -8.56 -16.85 7.08
C PRO A 295 -7.31 -16.29 6.38
N ASP A 296 -6.15 -16.49 7.00
CA ASP A 296 -4.88 -15.88 6.57
C ASP A 296 -3.70 -16.86 6.58
N ALA A 297 -3.97 -18.18 6.53
CA ALA A 297 -2.94 -19.21 6.66
C ALA A 297 -1.76 -18.98 5.69
N ASP A 298 -2.07 -18.60 4.45
CA ASP A 298 -1.09 -18.38 3.38
C ASP A 298 -0.43 -16.98 3.43
N ARG A 299 -0.87 -16.13 4.36
CA ARG A 299 -0.40 -14.72 4.50
C ARG A 299 0.30 -14.46 5.82
N LYS A 300 0.69 -15.52 6.53
CA LYS A 300 1.48 -15.42 7.75
C LYS A 300 2.95 -15.29 7.42
N SER A 301 3.56 -14.21 7.90
CA SER A 301 4.97 -13.95 7.70
C SER A 301 5.80 -14.40 8.90
N ARG A 302 6.89 -15.13 8.66
CA ARG A 302 7.89 -15.45 9.68
C ARG A 302 8.62 -14.21 10.19
N TRP A 303 8.64 -13.14 9.40
CA TRP A 303 9.16 -11.84 9.78
C TRP A 303 8.40 -11.20 10.96
N SER A 304 7.15 -11.58 11.19
CA SER A 304 6.36 -11.17 12.35
C SER A 304 6.45 -12.16 13.53
N THR A 305 7.50 -12.98 13.61
CA THR A 305 7.72 -13.92 14.71
C THR A 305 9.11 -13.75 15.30
N ARG A 306 9.23 -13.76 16.64
CA ARG A 306 10.53 -13.61 17.31
C ARG A 306 11.51 -14.74 16.98
N GLY A 307 11.02 -15.96 16.72
CA GLY A 307 11.84 -17.12 16.36
C GLY A 307 12.23 -17.17 14.89
N GLY A 308 11.61 -16.39 14.00
CA GLY A 308 11.85 -16.48 12.56
C GLY A 308 12.43 -15.23 11.90
N CYS A 309 12.28 -14.05 12.53
CA CYS A 309 12.67 -12.80 11.90
C CYS A 309 14.18 -12.63 11.71
N VAL A 310 15.00 -13.17 12.63
CA VAL A 310 16.47 -13.12 12.56
C VAL A 310 16.96 -14.01 11.41
N ASP A 311 16.48 -15.24 11.35
CA ASP A 311 16.84 -16.19 10.29
C ASP A 311 16.36 -15.69 8.93
N ALA A 312 15.14 -15.10 8.87
CA ALA A 312 14.61 -14.52 7.65
C ALA A 312 15.48 -13.36 7.11
N LEU A 313 16.00 -12.52 8.00
CA LEU A 313 16.92 -11.44 7.63
C LEU A 313 18.25 -11.98 7.11
N ASP A 314 18.84 -12.94 7.81
CA ASP A 314 20.12 -13.56 7.45
C ASP A 314 20.03 -14.25 6.08
N GLU A 315 18.99 -15.06 5.87
CA GLU A 315 18.71 -15.72 4.61
C GLU A 315 18.48 -14.74 3.46
N LEU A 316 17.64 -13.70 3.66
CA LEU A 316 17.31 -12.76 2.60
C LEU A 316 18.55 -12.01 2.11
N ILE A 317 19.38 -11.51 3.04
CA ILE A 317 20.62 -10.81 2.70
C ILE A 317 21.62 -11.76 2.05
N GLY A 318 21.73 -13.02 2.56
CA GLY A 318 22.65 -14.01 2.01
C GLY A 318 22.27 -14.53 0.61
N GLN A 319 21.00 -14.41 0.22
CA GLN A 319 20.49 -14.85 -1.08
C GLN A 319 20.41 -13.73 -2.11
N ALA A 320 20.52 -12.47 -1.68
CA ALA A 320 20.39 -11.32 -2.56
C ALA A 320 21.67 -11.09 -3.40
N ASP A 321 21.53 -10.98 -4.71
CA ASP A 321 22.60 -10.51 -5.61
C ASP A 321 22.55 -8.97 -5.68
N ALA A 322 22.75 -8.34 -4.51
CA ALA A 322 22.70 -6.89 -4.33
C ALA A 322 24.11 -6.31 -4.12
N ARG A 323 24.31 -5.07 -4.58
CA ARG A 323 25.54 -4.34 -4.26
C ARG A 323 25.46 -3.68 -2.90
N TYR A 324 24.33 -3.10 -2.55
CA TYR A 324 24.08 -2.42 -1.27
C TYR A 324 22.83 -2.93 -0.61
N VAL A 325 22.84 -2.99 0.73
CA VAL A 325 21.66 -3.23 1.57
C VAL A 325 21.41 -2.00 2.40
N LEU A 326 20.16 -1.53 2.39
CA LEU A 326 19.66 -0.45 3.21
C LEU A 326 18.42 -0.94 3.95
N MET A 327 18.49 -1.04 5.28
CA MET A 327 17.38 -1.47 6.11
C MET A 327 16.91 -0.34 7.01
N SER A 328 15.66 0.07 6.84
CA SER A 328 14.98 0.97 7.77
C SER A 328 14.40 0.16 8.91
N TYR A 329 14.74 0.50 10.15
CA TYR A 329 14.21 -0.19 11.32
C TYR A 329 14.19 0.72 12.54
N ASN A 330 13.20 0.57 13.40
CA ASN A 330 13.11 1.40 14.59
C ASN A 330 13.67 0.70 15.85
N SER A 331 13.94 1.47 16.88
CA SER A 331 14.50 0.99 18.14
C SER A 331 13.58 0.07 18.97
N GLU A 332 12.30 -0.05 18.57
CA GLU A 332 11.30 -0.91 19.24
C GLU A 332 11.01 -2.20 18.45
N GLY A 333 11.78 -2.46 17.38
CA GLY A 333 11.59 -3.62 16.52
C GLY A 333 11.91 -4.96 17.21
N ILE A 334 11.34 -6.05 16.68
CA ILE A 334 11.48 -7.40 17.27
C ILE A 334 12.82 -8.07 16.95
N ILE A 335 13.52 -7.61 15.91
CA ILE A 335 14.89 -8.06 15.59
C ILE A 335 15.84 -7.29 16.49
N PRO A 336 16.63 -7.96 17.34
CA PRO A 336 17.62 -7.30 18.20
C PRO A 336 18.68 -6.57 17.37
N GLU A 337 19.09 -5.39 17.82
CA GLU A 337 20.07 -4.56 17.09
C GLU A 337 21.42 -5.26 16.91
N ASP A 338 21.87 -6.01 17.89
CA ASP A 338 23.09 -6.80 17.85
C ASP A 338 23.04 -7.87 16.76
N GLU A 339 21.89 -8.50 16.55
CA GLU A 339 21.67 -9.46 15.46
C GLU A 339 21.69 -8.77 14.07
N ILE A 340 21.02 -7.61 13.94
CA ILE A 340 21.12 -6.82 12.70
C ILE A 340 22.58 -6.50 12.40
N ARG A 341 23.33 -6.00 13.39
CA ARG A 341 24.75 -5.65 13.24
C ARG A 341 25.61 -6.87 12.89
N ARG A 342 25.34 -8.01 13.52
CA ARG A 342 26.01 -9.29 13.23
C ARG A 342 25.81 -9.72 11.77
N ILE A 343 24.56 -9.75 11.32
CA ILE A 343 24.18 -10.19 9.98
C ILE A 343 24.77 -9.25 8.91
N PHE A 344 24.62 -7.95 9.09
CA PHE A 344 25.15 -6.96 8.14
C PHE A 344 26.68 -7.04 8.00
N ARG A 345 27.41 -7.31 9.09
CA ARG A 345 28.87 -7.50 9.04
C ARG A 345 29.27 -8.87 8.48
N ALA A 346 28.44 -9.90 8.66
CA ALA A 346 28.70 -11.22 8.14
C ALA A 346 28.62 -11.26 6.61
N HIS A 347 27.64 -10.58 6.01
CA HIS A 347 27.45 -10.55 4.56
C HIS A 347 28.13 -9.39 3.86
N GLY A 348 28.34 -8.29 4.56
CA GLY A 348 28.90 -7.06 3.99
C GLY A 348 30.39 -6.86 4.22
N GLU A 349 30.95 -5.88 3.51
CA GLU A 349 32.30 -5.34 3.77
C GLU A 349 32.30 -4.60 5.11
N PRO A 350 33.05 -5.05 6.14
CA PRO A 350 32.97 -4.46 7.51
C PRO A 350 33.28 -2.96 7.54
N SER A 351 34.16 -2.47 6.67
CA SER A 351 34.54 -1.07 6.55
C SER A 351 33.42 -0.18 6.00
N SER A 352 32.43 -0.75 5.31
CA SER A 352 31.30 -0.05 4.70
C SER A 352 30.08 0.03 5.64
N PHE A 353 30.04 -0.77 6.71
CA PHE A 353 28.89 -0.80 7.61
C PHE A 353 28.69 0.55 8.31
N ARG A 354 27.50 1.10 8.19
CA ARG A 354 27.08 2.37 8.82
C ARG A 354 25.70 2.21 9.44
N VAL A 355 25.44 3.01 10.47
CA VAL A 355 24.11 3.20 11.06
C VAL A 355 23.85 4.69 11.10
N TYR A 356 22.79 5.09 10.41
CA TYR A 356 22.28 6.45 10.42
C TYR A 356 21.09 6.52 11.37
N GLU A 357 20.96 7.57 12.16
CA GLU A 357 19.91 7.71 13.16
C GLU A 357 19.17 9.03 12.98
N GLN A 358 17.84 8.96 13.08
CA GLN A 358 17.00 10.15 13.08
C GLN A 358 15.95 10.04 14.20
N HIS A 359 15.88 11.07 15.03
CA HIS A 359 14.93 11.14 16.13
C HIS A 359 13.61 11.77 15.67
N TYR A 360 12.50 11.10 15.95
CA TYR A 360 11.15 11.61 15.70
C TYR A 360 10.34 11.69 16.98
N ALA A 361 9.58 12.76 17.13
CA ALA A 361 8.54 12.80 18.13
C ALA A 361 7.50 11.71 17.82
N ARG A 362 7.15 10.89 18.80
CA ARG A 362 6.16 9.82 18.63
C ARG A 362 4.82 10.41 18.24
N TYR A 363 4.24 9.94 17.14
CA TYR A 363 2.85 10.27 16.81
C TYR A 363 1.93 9.59 17.83
N ARG A 364 1.18 10.39 18.59
CA ARG A 364 0.19 9.91 19.55
C ARG A 364 -1.18 9.98 18.90
N ALA A 365 -1.80 8.82 18.66
CA ALA A 365 -3.18 8.72 18.20
C ALA A 365 -4.20 8.97 19.34
N ASP A 366 -3.80 8.73 20.60
CA ASP A 366 -4.63 8.87 21.80
C ASP A 366 -3.91 9.66 22.91
N ARG A 367 -4.70 10.33 23.76
CA ARG A 367 -4.23 10.95 25.00
C ARG A 367 -3.91 9.85 26.03
N ASP A 368 -2.87 10.06 26.83
CA ASP A 368 -2.50 9.18 27.94
C ASP A 368 -3.70 9.03 28.91
N HIS A 369 -4.07 7.79 29.21
CA HIS A 369 -4.95 7.45 30.33
C HIS A 369 -4.12 6.83 31.44
N ASP A 370 -4.51 7.03 32.70
CA ASP A 370 -3.78 6.64 33.92
C ASP A 370 -3.33 5.16 34.00
N GLN A 371 -3.82 4.31 33.11
CA GLN A 371 -3.51 2.88 33.04
C GLN A 371 -2.54 2.49 31.89
N ARG A 372 -2.07 3.43 31.04
CA ARG A 372 -1.12 3.19 29.95
C ARG A 372 0.03 4.16 30.02
N ARG A 373 1.15 3.74 30.63
CA ARG A 373 2.42 4.44 30.56
C ARG A 373 3.16 4.06 29.27
N TYR A 374 3.36 5.01 28.37
CA TYR A 374 4.25 4.84 27.22
C TYR A 374 5.71 4.98 27.68
N ALA A 375 6.57 4.05 27.24
CA ALA A 375 7.95 3.98 27.71
C ALA A 375 8.84 5.13 27.22
N ALA A 376 8.51 5.84 26.11
CA ALA A 376 9.30 6.96 25.60
C ALA A 376 8.46 7.95 24.77
N ASN A 377 8.84 9.24 24.80
CA ASN A 377 8.22 10.32 24.02
C ASN A 377 8.76 10.44 22.59
N SER A 378 9.84 9.74 22.27
CA SER A 378 10.49 9.73 20.95
C SER A 378 10.79 8.30 20.52
N VAL A 379 10.76 8.08 19.21
CA VAL A 379 11.23 6.85 18.57
C VAL A 379 12.44 7.23 17.73
N THR A 380 13.50 6.44 17.82
CA THR A 380 14.66 6.59 16.94
C THR A 380 14.47 5.66 15.76
N GLU A 381 14.36 6.25 14.58
CA GLU A 381 14.43 5.51 13.33
C GLU A 381 15.89 5.38 12.92
N LYS A 382 16.28 4.16 12.57
CA LYS A 382 17.64 3.82 12.17
C LYS A 382 17.65 3.32 10.74
N ILE A 383 18.67 3.69 9.99
CA ILE A 383 18.97 3.07 8.71
C ILE A 383 20.31 2.35 8.85
N TYR A 384 20.26 1.03 8.69
CA TYR A 384 21.44 0.18 8.62
C TYR A 384 21.84 0.07 7.15
N PHE A 385 23.11 0.32 6.88
CA PHE A 385 23.67 0.32 5.55
C PHE A 385 24.93 -0.54 5.49
N VAL A 386 25.07 -1.31 4.40
CA VAL A 386 26.30 -2.04 4.11
C VAL A 386 26.43 -2.26 2.59
N ARG A 387 27.66 -2.30 2.10
CA ARG A 387 28.02 -2.83 0.78
C ARG A 387 28.26 -4.34 0.93
N LEU A 388 27.54 -5.17 0.15
CA LEU A 388 27.75 -6.61 0.16
C LEU A 388 29.11 -7.00 -0.42
N ARG A 389 29.62 -8.12 0.04
CA ARG A 389 30.80 -8.75 -0.54
C ARG A 389 30.40 -9.33 -1.91
N SER A 390 31.20 -9.06 -2.93
CA SER A 390 31.06 -9.64 -4.27
C SER A 390 31.45 -11.12 -4.28
#